data_a86fde664a2584cc2e4f675789b702fa
#
_entry.id   a86fde664a2584cc2e4f675789b702fa
#
_cell.length_a   1.000
_cell.length_b   1.000
_cell.length_c   1.000
_cell.angle_alpha   90.00
_cell.angle_beta   90.00
_cell.angle_gamma   90.00
#
_symmetry.space_group_name_H-M   'P 1'
#
loop_
_entity.id
_entity.type
_entity.pdbx_description
1 polymer ?
#
loop_
_entity_poly.entity_id
_entity_poly.type
_entity_poly.pdbx_seq_one_letter_code
_entity_poly.pdbx_strand_id
1 'polypeptide(L)'
;IRSCLVGSEMCIRDRSPTILTDVKENSAIMNHEIFGPLLPVMKYGNIVEAINFINNKPKPLALYVFGSNSNIVNKVISSTSSGDACINQCAMHFLHHNLPFGGANNSGIGKSGGVWGFEAFSHERSVLKDKFFPAGLMRPPYTPKVKRLVKAAIKMTS
;
A
#
# COMPACT_ATOMS: atom_id res chain seq x y z
N ILE A 1 -1.22 16.77 -29.31
CA ILE A 1 -2.54 16.57 -28.67
C ILE A 1 -3.51 16.14 -29.76
N ARG A 2 -3.82 14.86 -29.86
CA ARG A 2 -4.93 14.40 -30.70
C ARG A 2 -6.16 14.29 -29.81
N SER A 3 -7.04 15.25 -29.91
CA SER A 3 -8.37 15.26 -29.33
C SER A 3 -9.30 14.45 -30.23
N CYS A 4 -9.82 13.33 -29.73
CA CYS A 4 -10.97 12.72 -30.36
C CYS A 4 -12.23 13.36 -29.77
N LEU A 5 -12.87 14.18 -30.54
CA LEU A 5 -14.16 14.82 -30.21
C LEU A 5 -15.29 13.82 -30.44
N VAL A 6 -15.88 13.33 -29.37
CA VAL A 6 -17.27 12.91 -29.38
C VAL A 6 -17.92 13.75 -28.30
N GLY A 7 -18.51 14.88 -28.69
CA GLY A 7 -19.04 15.86 -27.77
C GLY A 7 -20.50 15.62 -27.46
N SER A 8 -20.88 15.81 -26.20
CA SER A 8 -22.11 16.47 -25.89
C SER A 8 -21.74 17.89 -25.45
N GLU A 9 -22.18 18.87 -26.21
CA GLU A 9 -21.90 20.30 -25.95
C GLU A 9 -22.68 20.86 -24.74
N MET A 10 -23.11 19.98 -23.82
CA MET A 10 -23.98 20.40 -22.71
C MET A 10 -23.25 20.95 -21.50
N CYS A 11 -21.94 20.69 -21.37
CA CYS A 11 -21.15 21.18 -20.22
C CYS A 11 -19.80 21.74 -20.67
N ILE A 12 -19.48 22.94 -20.24
CA ILE A 12 -18.18 23.62 -20.49
C ILE A 12 -16.99 22.81 -19.98
N ARG A 13 -17.21 21.79 -19.13
CA ARG A 13 -16.19 20.93 -18.52
C ARG A 13 -16.08 19.54 -19.12
N ASP A 14 -16.84 19.24 -20.16
CA ASP A 14 -16.78 17.94 -20.83
C ASP A 14 -15.42 17.76 -21.50
N ARG A 15 -14.81 16.61 -21.29
CA ARG A 15 -13.55 16.23 -21.91
C ARG A 15 -13.60 14.76 -22.31
N SER A 16 -13.31 14.50 -23.57
CA SER A 16 -13.15 13.14 -24.06
C SER A 16 -11.93 12.46 -23.44
N PRO A 17 -11.94 11.12 -23.27
CA PRO A 17 -10.75 10.36 -22.88
C PRO A 17 -9.57 10.73 -23.78
N THR A 18 -8.47 11.15 -23.15
CA THR A 18 -7.32 11.72 -23.85
C THR A 18 -6.04 11.08 -23.38
N ILE A 19 -5.25 10.55 -24.30
CA ILE A 19 -3.91 10.02 -24.06
C ILE A 19 -2.90 11.13 -24.34
N LEU A 20 -2.02 11.37 -23.37
CA LEU A 20 -0.92 12.33 -23.47
C LEU A 20 0.40 11.56 -23.66
N THR A 21 1.08 11.79 -24.77
CA THR A 21 2.41 11.22 -25.05
C THR A 21 3.50 12.28 -24.86
N ASP A 22 4.73 11.82 -24.77
CA ASP A 22 5.93 12.69 -24.63
C ASP A 22 5.86 13.61 -23.38
N VAL A 23 5.18 13.13 -22.34
CA VAL A 23 5.06 13.84 -21.06
C VAL A 23 6.39 13.80 -20.33
N LYS A 24 6.86 14.97 -19.92
CA LYS A 24 8.08 15.10 -19.12
C LYS A 24 7.77 14.85 -17.63
N GLU A 25 8.71 14.27 -16.91
CA GLU A 25 8.56 13.95 -15.48
C GLU A 25 8.21 15.17 -14.61
N ASN A 26 8.75 16.35 -14.95
CA ASN A 26 8.52 17.60 -14.24
C ASN A 26 7.29 18.39 -14.71
N SER A 27 6.49 17.85 -15.61
CA SER A 27 5.25 18.52 -16.06
C SER A 27 4.23 18.59 -14.92
N ALA A 28 3.42 19.63 -14.92
CA ALA A 28 2.41 19.85 -13.88
C ALA A 28 1.45 18.65 -13.72
N ILE A 29 1.08 17.98 -14.83
CA ILE A 29 0.21 16.82 -14.82
C ILE A 29 0.78 15.60 -14.07
N MET A 30 2.09 15.53 -13.90
CA MET A 30 2.77 14.47 -13.17
C MET A 30 2.89 14.74 -11.66
N ASN A 31 2.54 15.95 -11.22
CA ASN A 31 2.66 16.39 -9.84
C ASN A 31 1.31 16.60 -9.14
N HIS A 32 0.22 16.45 -9.85
CA HIS A 32 -1.14 16.60 -9.33
C HIS A 32 -1.98 15.38 -9.66
N GLU A 33 -2.88 15.03 -8.77
CA GLU A 33 -3.85 13.97 -9.03
C GLU A 33 -4.80 14.37 -10.16
N ILE A 34 -4.95 13.47 -11.15
CA ILE A 34 -5.78 13.73 -12.32
C ILE A 34 -7.19 13.19 -12.08
N PHE A 35 -8.06 13.97 -11.48
CA PHE A 35 -9.48 13.61 -11.40
C PHE A 35 -10.17 13.89 -12.75
N GLY A 36 -9.84 13.14 -13.80
CA GLY A 36 -10.39 13.36 -15.13
C GLY A 36 -9.89 12.35 -16.15
N PRO A 37 -10.43 12.41 -17.39
CA PRO A 37 -10.17 11.41 -18.42
C PRO A 37 -8.86 11.66 -19.18
N LEU A 38 -7.78 11.93 -18.46
CA LEU A 38 -6.45 12.14 -19.03
C LEU A 38 -5.52 11.03 -18.61
N LEU A 39 -4.81 10.41 -19.55
CA LEU A 39 -3.83 9.36 -19.30
C LEU A 39 -2.46 9.80 -19.84
N PRO A 40 -1.53 10.24 -18.96
CA PRO A 40 -0.15 10.47 -19.36
C PRO A 40 0.56 9.12 -19.56
N VAL A 41 1.23 8.98 -20.71
CA VAL A 41 2.00 7.80 -21.09
C VAL A 41 3.44 8.19 -21.30
N MET A 42 4.33 7.51 -20.58
CA MET A 42 5.79 7.67 -20.68
C MET A 42 6.42 6.37 -21.17
N LYS A 43 7.44 6.50 -22.02
CA LYS A 43 8.25 5.37 -22.47
C LYS A 43 9.45 5.20 -21.55
N TYR A 44 9.90 3.97 -21.36
CA TYR A 44 11.13 3.65 -20.64
C TYR A 44 12.00 2.71 -21.50
N GLY A 45 13.31 2.81 -21.34
CA GLY A 45 14.27 1.97 -22.08
C GLY A 45 14.42 0.57 -21.48
N ASN A 46 14.36 0.48 -20.16
CA ASN A 46 14.44 -0.79 -19.44
C ASN A 46 13.62 -0.75 -18.14
N ILE A 47 13.28 -1.93 -17.62
CA ILE A 47 12.40 -2.06 -16.47
C ILE A 47 12.97 -1.43 -15.18
N VAL A 48 14.29 -1.35 -15.04
CA VAL A 48 14.93 -0.74 -13.87
C VAL A 48 14.68 0.77 -13.84
N GLU A 49 14.68 1.41 -15.01
CA GLU A 49 14.34 2.83 -15.15
C GLU A 49 12.91 3.11 -14.66
N ALA A 50 11.94 2.27 -15.07
CA ALA A 50 10.56 2.37 -14.62
C ALA A 50 10.42 2.15 -13.10
N ILE A 51 11.13 1.16 -12.54
CA ILE A 51 11.15 0.90 -11.09
C ILE A 51 11.71 2.11 -10.33
N ASN A 52 12.82 2.68 -10.79
CA ASN A 52 13.44 3.84 -10.17
C ASN A 52 12.50 5.06 -10.23
N PHE A 53 11.85 5.27 -11.37
CA PHE A 53 10.85 6.33 -11.51
C PHE A 53 9.71 6.18 -10.48
N ILE A 54 9.15 4.99 -10.33
CA ILE A 54 8.08 4.72 -9.35
C ILE A 54 8.59 4.98 -7.92
N ASN A 55 9.79 4.50 -7.58
CA ASN A 55 10.34 4.62 -6.23
C ASN A 55 10.73 6.05 -5.85
N ASN A 56 10.99 6.92 -6.83
CA ASN A 56 11.28 8.34 -6.62
C ASN A 56 10.01 9.19 -6.43
N LYS A 57 8.83 8.61 -6.61
CA LYS A 57 7.54 9.29 -6.40
C LYS A 57 6.91 8.88 -5.07
N PRO A 58 5.96 9.66 -4.54
CA PRO A 58 5.13 9.25 -3.42
C PRO A 58 4.47 7.89 -3.70
N LYS A 59 4.33 7.06 -2.67
CA LYS A 59 3.74 5.72 -2.83
C LYS A 59 2.30 5.80 -3.35
N PRO A 60 1.99 5.19 -4.49
CA PRO A 60 0.65 5.23 -5.05
C PRO A 60 -0.32 4.36 -4.24
N LEU A 61 -1.60 4.65 -4.35
CA LEU A 61 -2.66 3.82 -3.80
C LEU A 61 -2.64 2.42 -4.41
N ALA A 62 -2.50 2.33 -5.74
CA ALA A 62 -2.46 1.06 -6.45
C ALA A 62 -1.40 1.06 -7.56
N LEU A 63 -0.78 -0.09 -7.78
CA LEU A 63 0.15 -0.35 -8.85
C LEU A 63 -0.40 -1.46 -9.75
N TYR A 64 -0.50 -1.19 -11.04
CA TYR A 64 -0.94 -2.16 -12.03
C TYR A 64 0.22 -2.57 -12.92
N VAL A 65 0.50 -3.87 -12.99
CA VAL A 65 1.59 -4.42 -13.81
C VAL A 65 1.01 -5.34 -14.85
N PHE A 66 1.21 -5.00 -16.12
CA PHE A 66 0.78 -5.83 -17.25
C PHE A 66 1.98 -6.47 -17.93
N GLY A 67 1.98 -7.79 -18.05
CA GLY A 67 3.07 -8.51 -18.70
C GLY A 67 2.92 -10.03 -18.59
N SER A 68 3.51 -10.73 -19.54
CA SER A 68 3.55 -12.20 -19.59
C SER A 68 4.82 -12.79 -18.97
N ASN A 69 5.89 -12.00 -18.80
CA ASN A 69 7.14 -12.47 -18.22
C ASN A 69 7.08 -12.38 -16.69
N SER A 70 6.85 -13.51 -16.03
CA SER A 70 6.71 -13.59 -14.57
C SER A 70 7.94 -13.07 -13.82
N ASN A 71 9.16 -13.25 -14.35
CA ASN A 71 10.36 -12.74 -13.68
C ASN A 71 10.39 -11.20 -13.65
N ILE A 72 9.99 -10.57 -14.75
CA ILE A 72 9.90 -9.10 -14.82
C ILE A 72 8.78 -8.59 -13.90
N VAL A 73 7.61 -9.21 -13.96
CA VAL A 73 6.46 -8.87 -13.12
C VAL A 73 6.84 -8.97 -11.63
N ASN A 74 7.42 -10.09 -11.22
CA ASN A 74 7.86 -10.32 -9.84
C ASN A 74 8.94 -9.31 -9.42
N LYS A 75 9.87 -8.98 -10.32
CA LYS A 75 10.88 -7.96 -10.05
C LYS A 75 10.25 -6.59 -9.79
N VAL A 76 9.26 -6.18 -10.57
CA VAL A 76 8.55 -4.91 -10.34
C VAL A 76 7.85 -4.93 -8.98
N ILE A 77 7.05 -5.96 -8.70
CA ILE A 77 6.30 -6.08 -7.44
C ILE A 77 7.23 -6.09 -6.22
N SER A 78 8.34 -6.83 -6.28
CA SER A 78 9.28 -6.92 -5.15
C SER A 78 10.17 -5.69 -4.96
N SER A 79 10.35 -4.89 -6.02
CA SER A 79 11.24 -3.72 -6.00
C SER A 79 10.51 -2.39 -5.87
N THR A 80 9.18 -2.40 -5.80
CA THR A 80 8.36 -1.18 -5.64
C THR A 80 7.45 -1.30 -4.42
N SER A 81 6.90 -0.17 -3.99
CA SER A 81 5.96 -0.11 -2.87
C SER A 81 4.72 0.69 -3.26
N SER A 82 3.55 0.11 -3.02
CA SER A 82 2.24 0.73 -3.24
C SER A 82 1.28 0.35 -2.11
N GLY A 83 0.13 0.95 -2.05
CA GLY A 83 -0.94 0.50 -1.17
C GLY A 83 -1.38 -0.92 -1.52
N ASP A 84 -1.71 -1.12 -2.78
CA ASP A 84 -2.12 -2.40 -3.34
C ASP A 84 -1.44 -2.62 -4.70
N ALA A 85 -1.48 -3.85 -5.20
CA ALA A 85 -0.98 -4.19 -6.53
C ALA A 85 -1.89 -5.19 -7.24
N CYS A 86 -1.98 -5.06 -8.57
CA CYS A 86 -2.75 -5.98 -9.40
C CYS A 86 -1.95 -6.34 -10.66
N ILE A 87 -1.91 -7.62 -11.01
CA ILE A 87 -1.17 -8.14 -12.15
C ILE A 87 -2.17 -8.49 -13.26
N ASN A 88 -1.92 -7.96 -14.46
CA ASN A 88 -2.73 -8.16 -15.66
C ASN A 88 -4.22 -7.80 -15.51
N GLN A 89 -4.53 -6.96 -14.52
CA GLN A 89 -5.85 -6.42 -14.25
C GLN A 89 -5.72 -5.02 -13.65
N CYS A 90 -6.78 -4.25 -13.67
CA CYS A 90 -6.89 -2.98 -12.96
C CYS A 90 -8.19 -2.95 -12.15
N ALA A 91 -8.18 -2.27 -11.02
CA ALA A 91 -9.32 -2.06 -10.11
C ALA A 91 -9.96 -3.31 -9.49
N MET A 92 -9.77 -4.51 -10.04
CA MET A 92 -10.45 -5.74 -9.59
C MET A 92 -10.10 -6.16 -8.15
N HIS A 93 -8.90 -5.82 -7.67
CA HIS A 93 -8.48 -6.09 -6.28
C HIS A 93 -9.36 -5.34 -5.26
N PHE A 94 -9.90 -4.17 -5.62
CA PHE A 94 -10.83 -3.41 -4.78
C PHE A 94 -12.14 -4.16 -4.52
N LEU A 95 -12.61 -4.94 -5.49
CA LEU A 95 -13.86 -5.71 -5.37
C LEU A 95 -13.67 -7.04 -4.65
N HIS A 96 -12.45 -7.45 -4.36
CA HIS A 96 -12.16 -8.75 -3.80
C HIS A 96 -12.29 -8.75 -2.27
N HIS A 97 -13.31 -9.44 -1.76
CA HIS A 97 -13.65 -9.43 -0.33
C HIS A 97 -12.56 -9.99 0.61
N ASN A 98 -11.68 -10.82 0.10
CA ASN A 98 -10.60 -11.45 0.88
C ASN A 98 -9.24 -10.78 0.65
N LEU A 99 -9.22 -9.54 0.17
CA LEU A 99 -8.01 -8.73 0.07
C LEU A 99 -8.20 -7.43 0.84
N PRO A 100 -7.19 -7.00 1.61
CA PRO A 100 -7.18 -5.68 2.20
C PRO A 100 -7.03 -4.63 1.11
N PHE A 101 -7.78 -3.54 1.18
CA PHE A 101 -7.63 -2.41 0.29
C PHE A 101 -7.29 -1.16 1.06
N GLY A 102 -6.23 -0.46 0.66
CA GLY A 102 -5.86 0.81 1.29
C GLY A 102 -4.47 1.29 0.90
N GLY A 103 -4.21 2.56 1.14
CA GLY A 103 -2.96 3.21 0.77
C GLY A 103 -1.75 2.84 1.62
N ALA A 104 -0.62 3.43 1.24
CA ALA A 104 0.63 3.34 1.98
C ALA A 104 1.25 4.74 2.09
N ASN A 105 1.57 5.18 3.29
CA ASN A 105 2.11 6.51 3.58
C ASN A 105 1.20 7.64 3.03
N ASN A 106 1.65 8.33 1.97
CA ASN A 106 0.95 9.46 1.37
C ASN A 106 -0.39 9.08 0.72
N SER A 107 -0.54 7.84 0.27
CA SER A 107 -1.76 7.39 -0.41
C SER A 107 -2.85 6.89 0.54
N GLY A 108 -2.57 6.75 1.85
CA GLY A 108 -3.55 6.39 2.84
C GLY A 108 -2.98 5.72 4.08
N ILE A 109 -3.81 5.59 5.11
CA ILE A 109 -3.52 4.91 6.37
C ILE A 109 -4.62 3.91 6.64
N GLY A 110 -4.23 2.71 7.05
CA GLY A 110 -5.17 1.62 7.34
C GLY A 110 -5.62 0.85 6.10
N LYS A 111 -6.42 -0.15 6.32
CA LYS A 111 -6.96 -1.04 5.31
C LYS A 111 -8.47 -1.22 5.48
N SER A 112 -9.18 -1.36 4.38
CA SER A 112 -10.61 -1.66 4.34
C SER A 112 -10.85 -2.98 3.58
N GLY A 113 -12.09 -3.38 3.49
CA GLY A 113 -12.49 -4.64 2.85
C GLY A 113 -12.53 -5.83 3.83
N GLY A 114 -13.60 -6.63 3.81
CA GLY A 114 -13.74 -7.85 4.60
C GLY A 114 -13.40 -7.70 6.08
N VAL A 115 -12.58 -8.61 6.59
CA VAL A 115 -12.14 -8.63 7.99
C VAL A 115 -11.34 -7.39 8.40
N TRP A 116 -10.53 -6.85 7.50
CA TRP A 116 -9.71 -5.66 7.80
C TRP A 116 -10.55 -4.41 8.05
N GLY A 117 -11.65 -4.26 7.30
CA GLY A 117 -12.62 -3.19 7.55
C GLY A 117 -13.32 -3.35 8.89
N PHE A 118 -13.69 -4.58 9.26
CA PHE A 118 -14.27 -4.88 10.57
C PHE A 118 -13.26 -4.54 11.70
N GLU A 119 -12.02 -4.99 11.57
CA GLU A 119 -10.96 -4.73 12.57
C GLU A 119 -10.67 -3.23 12.72
N ALA A 120 -10.66 -2.48 11.61
CA ALA A 120 -10.41 -1.04 11.63
C ALA A 120 -11.44 -0.25 12.45
N PHE A 121 -12.67 -0.76 12.58
CA PHE A 121 -13.75 -0.17 13.39
C PHE A 121 -14.00 -0.91 14.70
N SER A 122 -13.15 -1.88 15.06
CA SER A 122 -13.30 -2.69 16.26
C SER A 122 -12.18 -2.41 17.24
N HIS A 123 -12.50 -2.53 18.53
CA HIS A 123 -11.47 -2.44 19.59
C HIS A 123 -11.09 -3.84 20.05
N GLU A 124 -9.85 -4.21 19.79
CA GLU A 124 -9.27 -5.44 20.32
C GLU A 124 -8.94 -5.27 21.79
N ARG A 125 -9.55 -6.10 22.65
CA ARG A 125 -9.27 -6.10 24.08
C ARG A 125 -8.52 -7.35 24.49
N SER A 126 -7.28 -7.20 24.90
CA SER A 126 -6.49 -8.28 25.46
C SER A 126 -7.01 -8.67 26.85
N VAL A 127 -7.24 -9.96 27.07
CA VAL A 127 -7.62 -10.51 28.37
C VAL A 127 -6.63 -11.61 28.76
N LEU A 128 -5.80 -11.34 29.74
CA LEU A 128 -4.90 -12.33 30.34
C LEU A 128 -5.56 -12.92 31.59
N LYS A 129 -5.82 -14.22 31.58
CA LYS A 129 -6.30 -14.96 32.75
C LYS A 129 -5.14 -15.82 33.29
N ASP A 130 -4.55 -15.37 34.39
CA ASP A 130 -3.54 -16.14 35.10
C ASP A 130 -4.17 -17.28 35.89
N LYS A 131 -3.63 -18.50 35.72
CA LYS A 131 -4.04 -19.69 36.51
C LYS A 131 -2.92 -20.22 37.38
N PHE A 132 -1.65 -20.03 37.02
CA PHE A 132 -0.52 -20.70 37.65
C PHE A 132 0.76 -19.85 37.78
N PHE A 133 0.75 -18.65 37.21
CA PHE A 133 1.94 -17.81 37.28
C PHE A 133 2.07 -17.17 38.66
N PRO A 134 3.18 -17.38 39.40
CA PRO A 134 3.35 -16.82 40.72
C PRO A 134 3.65 -15.31 40.65
N ALA A 135 2.65 -14.52 40.28
CA ALA A 135 2.75 -13.07 40.13
C ALA A 135 3.28 -12.37 41.41
N GLY A 136 3.13 -13.01 42.57
CA GLY A 136 3.71 -12.53 43.81
C GLY A 136 5.25 -12.46 43.81
N LEU A 137 5.91 -13.30 42.98
CA LEU A 137 7.38 -13.24 42.82
C LEU A 137 7.86 -12.02 42.04
N MET A 138 6.99 -11.40 41.27
CA MET A 138 7.29 -10.19 40.47
C MET A 138 6.98 -8.89 41.22
N ARG A 139 6.42 -8.95 42.41
CA ARG A 139 6.08 -7.79 43.24
C ARG A 139 7.16 -7.49 44.29
N PRO A 140 7.38 -6.23 44.64
CA PRO A 140 8.27 -5.86 45.76
C PRO A 140 7.82 -6.50 47.08
N PRO A 141 8.77 -6.80 48.00
CA PRO A 141 10.21 -6.53 47.94
C PRO A 141 10.97 -7.56 47.09
N TYR A 142 11.87 -7.08 46.22
CA TYR A 142 12.69 -7.95 45.35
C TYR A 142 13.85 -8.57 46.15
N THR A 143 13.64 -9.75 46.67
CA THR A 143 14.67 -10.51 47.36
C THR A 143 15.79 -10.95 46.39
N PRO A 144 17.01 -11.29 46.90
CA PRO A 144 18.09 -11.80 46.05
C PRO A 144 17.71 -13.06 45.26
N LYS A 145 16.81 -13.90 45.79
CA LYS A 145 16.25 -15.06 45.06
C LYS A 145 15.43 -14.66 43.87
N VAL A 146 14.50 -13.68 44.02
CA VAL A 146 13.68 -13.16 42.96
C VAL A 146 14.51 -12.51 41.86
N LYS A 147 15.52 -11.71 42.21
CA LYS A 147 16.45 -11.10 41.24
C LYS A 147 17.20 -12.14 40.41
N ARG A 148 17.61 -13.28 41.01
CA ARG A 148 18.27 -14.40 40.29
C ARG A 148 17.30 -15.07 39.33
N LEU A 149 16.05 -15.33 39.74
CA LEU A 149 15.01 -15.94 38.90
C LEU A 149 14.68 -15.06 37.70
N VAL A 150 14.48 -13.77 37.90
CA VAL A 150 14.21 -12.82 36.82
C VAL A 150 15.37 -12.76 35.82
N LYS A 151 16.65 -12.70 36.33
CA LYS A 151 17.82 -12.73 35.44
C LYS A 151 17.91 -14.03 34.64
N ALA A 152 17.57 -15.17 35.22
CA ALA A 152 17.54 -16.44 34.51
C ALA A 152 16.45 -16.49 33.47
N ALA A 153 15.24 -15.99 33.75
CA ALA A 153 14.15 -15.91 32.80
C ALA A 153 14.47 -15.02 31.61
N ILE A 154 15.04 -13.84 31.84
CA ILE A 154 15.46 -12.93 30.75
C ILE A 154 16.51 -13.61 29.86
N LYS A 155 17.46 -14.34 30.44
CA LYS A 155 18.48 -15.05 29.66
C LYS A 155 17.93 -16.22 28.82
N MET A 156 16.76 -16.75 29.15
CA MET A 156 16.10 -17.82 28.41
C MET A 156 15.23 -17.27 27.22
N THR A 157 14.90 -15.99 27.27
CA THR A 157 14.06 -15.33 26.27
C THR A 157 14.84 -14.43 25.30
N SER A 158 16.14 -14.27 25.55
CA SER A 158 17.10 -13.58 24.67
C SER A 158 17.84 -14.57 23.81
#